data_a31d3b9a4f6f913978186c5d4c4971e6
#
_entry.id   a31d3b9a4f6f913978186c5d4c4971e6
#
_cell.length_a   1.000
_cell.length_b   1.000
_cell.length_c   1.000
_cell.angle_alpha   90.00
_cell.angle_beta   90.00
_cell.angle_gamma   90.00
#
_symmetry.space_group_name_H-M   'P 1'
#
loop_
_entity.id
_entity.type
_entity.pdbx_description
1 polymer ?
#
loop_
_entity_poly.entity_id
_entity_poly.type
_entity_poly.pdbx_seq_one_letter_code
_entity_poly.pdbx_strand_id
1 'polypeptide(L)'
;YHRVSDELKCHHCGYCVSNENKCNKCSSNSFVKKGLGTQKIVEELREYFPDYRVERMDQDSTKNKNSFFKLINDFEQNKFQILVGTQMLSKGLDFKNVELVGVINADNLIYFPDFRSQEKCFQLIQQVAGRSGRDKSQGKVIVQTFNPKHSIMMKIKKNDYLGMFNEQLKERHMFDYPPYT
;
A
#
# COMPACT_ATOMS: atom_id res chain seq x y z
N TYR A 1 13.85 8.05 -1.26
CA TYR A 1 14.72 8.56 -0.20
C TYR A 1 14.95 7.48 0.86
N HIS A 2 16.19 7.13 1.12
CA HIS A 2 16.59 6.21 2.18
C HIS A 2 17.07 7.02 3.39
N ARG A 3 16.28 7.01 4.48
CA ARG A 3 16.54 7.87 5.65
C ARG A 3 17.82 7.50 6.38
N VAL A 4 18.20 6.22 6.39
CA VAL A 4 19.41 5.73 7.11
C VAL A 4 20.70 6.11 6.41
N SER A 5 20.72 6.10 5.06
CA SER A 5 21.90 6.46 4.26
C SER A 5 21.87 7.90 3.75
N ASP A 6 20.77 8.65 4.02
CA ASP A 6 20.52 10.01 3.49
C ASP A 6 20.70 10.13 1.96
N GLU A 7 20.24 9.10 1.23
CA GLU A 7 20.41 8.99 -0.21
C GLU A 7 19.06 8.92 -0.94
N LEU A 8 19.04 9.45 -2.16
CA LEU A 8 17.98 9.23 -3.14
C LEU A 8 18.38 8.05 -4.02
N LYS A 9 17.70 6.91 -3.87
CA LYS A 9 17.96 5.69 -4.65
C LYS A 9 16.76 5.34 -5.50
N CYS A 10 17.00 5.14 -6.79
CA CYS A 10 15.99 4.59 -7.69
C CYS A 10 15.89 3.06 -7.47
N HIS A 11 14.72 2.59 -7.07
CA HIS A 11 14.47 1.15 -6.88
C HIS A 11 14.36 0.37 -8.19
N HIS A 12 14.29 1.08 -9.33
CA HIS A 12 14.15 0.44 -10.64
C HIS A 12 15.52 0.20 -11.31
N CYS A 13 16.38 1.22 -11.34
CA CYS A 13 17.68 1.11 -12.01
C CYS A 13 18.88 1.11 -11.06
N GLY A 14 18.66 1.25 -9.74
CA GLY A 14 19.71 1.28 -8.74
C GLY A 14 20.49 2.61 -8.65
N TYR A 15 20.18 3.60 -9.51
CA TYR A 15 20.83 4.92 -9.47
C TYR A 15 20.72 5.52 -8.08
N CYS A 16 21.85 6.01 -7.57
CA CYS A 16 21.95 6.54 -6.22
C CYS A 16 22.63 7.92 -6.23
N VAL A 17 22.05 8.86 -5.51
CA VAL A 17 22.57 10.23 -5.35
C VAL A 17 22.45 10.62 -3.90
N SER A 18 23.48 11.31 -3.36
CA SER A 18 23.39 11.92 -2.04
C SER A 18 22.26 12.94 -2.00
N ASN A 19 21.57 13.01 -0.87
CA ASN A 19 20.49 13.97 -0.67
C ASN A 19 21.09 15.37 -0.50
N GLU A 20 21.16 16.13 -1.60
CA GLU A 20 21.49 17.54 -1.52
C GLU A 20 20.33 18.31 -0.89
N ASN A 21 20.55 18.90 0.30
CA ASN A 21 19.52 19.67 1.02
C ASN A 21 19.20 21.03 0.36
N LYS A 22 19.64 21.25 -0.89
CA LYS A 22 19.39 22.46 -1.68
C LYS A 22 18.87 22.12 -3.08
N CYS A 23 17.87 22.87 -3.52
CA CYS A 23 17.41 22.79 -4.90
C CYS A 23 18.45 23.44 -5.83
N ASN A 24 18.96 22.73 -6.83
CA ASN A 24 19.96 23.22 -7.79
C ASN A 24 19.44 24.36 -8.67
N LYS A 25 18.11 24.57 -8.75
CA LYS A 25 17.51 25.65 -9.55
C LYS A 25 17.19 26.92 -8.74
N CYS A 26 16.68 26.78 -7.52
CA CYS A 26 16.23 27.94 -6.73
C CYS A 26 16.95 28.06 -5.38
N SER A 27 17.93 27.20 -5.09
CA SER A 27 18.70 27.16 -3.83
C SER A 27 17.87 27.04 -2.55
N SER A 28 16.59 26.72 -2.67
CA SER A 28 15.70 26.50 -1.52
C SER A 28 16.11 25.26 -0.76
N ASN A 29 16.11 25.34 0.57
CA ASN A 29 16.29 24.21 1.48
C ASN A 29 14.94 23.61 1.93
N SER A 30 13.81 24.18 1.48
CA SER A 30 12.49 23.73 1.87
C SER A 30 12.02 22.58 0.98
N PHE A 31 12.45 21.36 1.30
CA PHE A 31 11.92 20.15 0.66
C PHE A 31 10.83 19.52 1.51
N VAL A 32 9.67 19.36 0.90
CA VAL A 32 8.59 18.53 1.48
C VAL A 32 8.87 17.08 1.09
N LYS A 33 9.26 16.26 2.05
CA LYS A 33 9.39 14.80 1.86
C LYS A 33 7.98 14.22 1.68
N LYS A 34 7.55 14.10 0.42
CA LYS A 34 6.28 13.43 0.08
C LYS A 34 6.50 11.93 0.08
N GLY A 35 5.69 11.22 0.84
CA GLY A 35 5.64 9.77 0.92
C GLY A 35 5.52 9.33 2.38
N LEU A 36 4.44 8.62 2.66
CA LEU A 36 4.28 7.90 3.92
C LEU A 36 5.01 6.57 3.76
N GLY A 37 6.30 6.55 4.10
CA GLY A 37 7.02 5.29 4.25
C GLY A 37 6.46 4.49 5.43
N THR A 38 6.53 3.16 5.35
CA THR A 38 6.08 2.26 6.42
C THR A 38 6.66 2.61 7.79
N GLN A 39 7.91 3.09 7.82
CA GLN A 39 8.58 3.51 9.04
C GLN A 39 7.88 4.71 9.71
N LYS A 40 7.53 5.74 8.95
CA LYS A 40 6.83 6.92 9.48
C LYS A 40 5.44 6.55 9.99
N ILE A 41 4.73 5.68 9.27
CA ILE A 41 3.42 5.18 9.71
C ILE A 41 3.53 4.45 11.05
N VAL A 42 4.55 3.60 11.21
CA VAL A 42 4.79 2.90 12.48
C VAL A 42 5.10 3.87 13.62
N GLU A 43 5.94 4.88 13.37
CA GLU A 43 6.26 5.92 14.36
C GLU A 43 4.99 6.65 14.82
N GLU A 44 4.15 7.11 13.87
CA GLU A 44 2.88 7.80 14.18
C GLU A 44 1.88 6.86 14.90
N LEU A 45 1.75 5.61 14.48
CA LEU A 45 0.85 4.67 15.14
C LEU A 45 1.27 4.35 16.57
N ARG A 46 2.57 4.28 16.87
CA ARG A 46 3.08 4.10 18.24
C ARG A 46 2.78 5.31 19.12
N GLU A 47 2.78 6.51 18.55
CA GLU A 47 2.42 7.73 19.26
C GLU A 47 0.90 7.78 19.55
N TYR A 48 0.05 7.46 18.57
CA TYR A 48 -1.42 7.46 18.74
C TYR A 48 -1.94 6.29 19.57
N PHE A 49 -1.24 5.15 19.56
CA PHE A 49 -1.65 3.91 20.21
C PHE A 49 -0.53 3.34 21.09
N PRO A 50 -0.13 4.03 22.18
CA PRO A 50 1.02 3.64 23.01
C PRO A 50 0.85 2.27 23.67
N ASP A 51 -0.39 1.85 23.93
CA ASP A 51 -0.71 0.56 24.56
C ASP A 51 -0.68 -0.63 23.59
N TYR A 52 -0.53 -0.35 22.29
CA TYR A 52 -0.53 -1.37 21.25
C TYR A 52 0.85 -1.57 20.64
N ARG A 53 1.22 -2.83 20.44
CA ARG A 53 2.47 -3.15 19.77
C ARG A 53 2.27 -3.07 18.26
N VAL A 54 3.12 -2.27 17.60
CA VAL A 54 3.11 -2.01 16.16
C VAL A 54 4.38 -2.58 15.56
N GLU A 55 4.23 -3.50 14.60
CA GLU A 55 5.33 -4.11 13.87
C GLU A 55 5.29 -3.75 12.38
N ARG A 56 6.46 -3.80 11.73
CA ARG A 56 6.65 -3.44 10.34
C ARG A 56 7.03 -4.64 9.49
N MET A 57 6.37 -4.78 8.33
CA MET A 57 6.67 -5.80 7.33
C MET A 57 6.86 -5.15 5.95
N ASP A 58 8.10 -4.97 5.55
CA ASP A 58 8.49 -4.52 4.21
C ASP A 58 9.78 -5.23 3.75
N GLN A 59 10.23 -4.93 2.53
CA GLN A 59 11.43 -5.57 1.98
C GLN A 59 12.68 -5.36 2.84
N ASP A 60 12.79 -4.23 3.53
CA ASP A 60 13.95 -3.93 4.38
C ASP A 60 13.90 -4.67 5.71
N SER A 61 12.71 -4.81 6.31
CA SER A 61 12.51 -5.51 7.58
C SER A 61 12.49 -7.03 7.45
N THR A 62 12.25 -7.56 6.24
CA THR A 62 12.06 -9.00 5.98
C THR A 62 13.07 -9.59 4.99
N LYS A 63 14.30 -9.08 4.97
CA LYS A 63 15.40 -9.59 4.11
C LYS A 63 15.69 -11.08 4.34
N ASN A 64 15.44 -11.59 5.53
CA ASN A 64 15.62 -13.00 5.87
C ASN A 64 14.25 -13.70 5.88
N LYS A 65 14.13 -14.83 5.16
CA LYS A 65 12.90 -15.67 5.13
C LYS A 65 12.42 -16.05 6.54
N ASN A 66 13.36 -16.37 7.44
CA ASN A 66 13.00 -16.74 8.81
C ASN A 66 12.36 -15.59 9.59
N SER A 67 12.78 -14.35 9.36
CA SER A 67 12.19 -13.15 9.97
C SER A 67 10.77 -12.92 9.49
N PHE A 68 10.51 -13.17 8.20
CA PHE A 68 9.19 -13.06 7.60
C PHE A 68 8.18 -14.04 8.24
N PHE A 69 8.53 -15.35 8.26
CA PHE A 69 7.65 -16.36 8.85
C PHE A 69 7.44 -16.17 10.35
N LYS A 70 8.49 -15.76 11.07
CA LYS A 70 8.38 -15.44 12.50
C LYS A 70 7.40 -14.31 12.74
N LEU A 71 7.48 -13.23 11.96
CA LEU A 71 6.59 -12.07 12.11
C LEU A 71 5.12 -12.43 11.86
N ILE A 72 4.85 -13.27 10.85
CA ILE A 72 3.49 -13.76 10.57
C ILE A 72 2.97 -14.59 11.73
N ASN A 73 3.75 -15.57 12.20
CA ASN A 73 3.35 -16.44 13.30
C ASN A 73 3.13 -15.63 14.60
N ASP A 74 3.96 -14.65 14.86
CA ASP A 74 3.81 -13.77 16.04
C ASP A 74 2.55 -12.90 15.95
N PHE A 75 2.16 -12.47 14.73
CA PHE A 75 0.89 -11.77 14.50
C PHE A 75 -0.32 -12.69 14.69
N GLU A 76 -0.30 -13.89 14.14
CA GLU A 76 -1.36 -14.89 14.30
C GLU A 76 -1.56 -15.30 15.77
N GLN A 77 -0.46 -15.29 16.54
CA GLN A 77 -0.48 -15.54 17.99
C GLN A 77 -0.85 -14.31 18.82
N ASN A 78 -1.26 -13.20 18.19
CA ASN A 78 -1.61 -11.93 18.86
C ASN A 78 -0.50 -11.34 19.74
N LYS A 79 0.79 -11.62 19.45
CA LYS A 79 1.90 -11.04 20.19
C LYS A 79 2.05 -9.54 19.94
N PHE A 80 1.46 -9.04 18.88
CA PHE A 80 1.28 -7.63 18.58
C PHE A 80 -0.03 -7.43 17.81
N GLN A 81 -0.59 -6.22 17.85
CA GLN A 81 -1.95 -5.94 17.39
C GLN A 81 -2.00 -5.21 16.05
N ILE A 82 -0.94 -4.51 15.69
CA ILE A 82 -0.92 -3.70 14.47
C ILE A 82 0.27 -4.12 13.60
N LEU A 83 -0.04 -4.50 12.36
CA LEU A 83 0.96 -4.82 11.34
C LEU A 83 0.92 -3.78 10.22
N VAL A 84 2.02 -3.09 9.99
CA VAL A 84 2.18 -2.11 8.92
C VAL A 84 3.06 -2.68 7.83
N GLY A 85 2.60 -2.62 6.59
CA GLY A 85 3.42 -3.11 5.48
C GLY A 85 3.02 -2.56 4.13
N THR A 86 3.74 -3.01 3.12
CA THR A 86 3.48 -2.69 1.72
C THR A 86 2.56 -3.73 1.08
N GLN A 87 2.47 -3.73 -0.24
CA GLN A 87 1.73 -4.74 -1.01
C GLN A 87 2.13 -6.20 -0.69
N MET A 88 3.26 -6.43 0.01
CA MET A 88 3.65 -7.78 0.46
C MET A 88 2.59 -8.41 1.38
N LEU A 89 1.89 -7.61 2.18
CA LEU A 89 0.80 -8.07 3.06
C LEU A 89 -0.43 -8.58 2.29
N SER A 90 -0.61 -8.14 1.05
CA SER A 90 -1.74 -8.56 0.23
C SER A 90 -1.53 -9.94 -0.41
N LYS A 91 -0.28 -10.38 -0.60
CA LYS A 91 0.04 -11.59 -1.36
C LYS A 91 0.25 -12.81 -0.45
N GLY A 92 -0.62 -13.80 -0.60
CA GLY A 92 -0.38 -15.16 -0.07
C GLY A 92 -0.48 -15.35 1.45
N LEU A 93 -0.76 -14.31 2.23
CA LEU A 93 -0.91 -14.40 3.67
C LEU A 93 -2.39 -14.57 4.02
N ASP A 94 -2.69 -15.52 4.89
CA ASP A 94 -4.04 -15.79 5.38
C ASP A 94 -4.13 -15.50 6.88
N PHE A 95 -4.51 -14.27 7.22
CA PHE A 95 -4.69 -13.86 8.61
C PHE A 95 -6.12 -14.15 9.07
N LYS A 96 -6.29 -15.01 10.07
CA LYS A 96 -7.61 -15.43 10.55
C LYS A 96 -8.30 -14.40 11.46
N ASN A 97 -7.53 -13.56 12.16
CA ASN A 97 -8.03 -12.68 13.22
C ASN A 97 -7.89 -11.19 12.89
N VAL A 98 -7.98 -10.81 11.61
CA VAL A 98 -7.91 -9.39 11.22
C VAL A 98 -9.31 -8.79 11.20
N GLU A 99 -9.57 -7.86 12.11
CA GLU A 99 -10.85 -7.15 12.20
C GLU A 99 -10.89 -5.89 11.33
N LEU A 100 -9.74 -5.22 11.16
CA LEU A 100 -9.64 -3.97 10.43
C LEU A 100 -8.44 -3.98 9.46
N VAL A 101 -8.69 -3.57 8.23
CA VAL A 101 -7.65 -3.29 7.24
C VAL A 101 -7.70 -1.83 6.84
N GLY A 102 -6.58 -1.13 6.98
CA GLY A 102 -6.40 0.24 6.50
C GLY A 102 -5.59 0.28 5.21
N VAL A 103 -6.12 0.89 4.16
CA VAL A 103 -5.39 1.19 2.93
C VAL A 103 -5.08 2.67 2.90
N ILE A 104 -3.80 3.01 3.05
CA ILE A 104 -3.35 4.40 3.12
C ILE A 104 -2.97 4.88 1.73
N ASN A 105 -3.50 6.06 1.35
CA ASN A 105 -3.20 6.73 0.08
C ASN A 105 -3.44 5.85 -1.16
N ALA A 106 -4.67 5.40 -1.33
CA ALA A 106 -5.08 4.61 -2.50
C ALA A 106 -4.88 5.37 -3.83
N ASP A 107 -4.79 6.70 -3.79
CA ASP A 107 -4.56 7.53 -4.97
C ASP A 107 -3.24 7.20 -5.67
N ASN A 108 -2.21 6.81 -4.93
CA ASN A 108 -0.95 6.34 -5.52
C ASN A 108 -1.11 5.09 -6.38
N LEU A 109 -2.12 4.27 -6.11
CA LEU A 109 -2.44 3.09 -6.93
C LEU A 109 -3.27 3.49 -8.15
N ILE A 110 -4.27 4.37 -7.96
CA ILE A 110 -5.20 4.78 -9.02
C ILE A 110 -4.49 5.58 -10.10
N TYR A 111 -3.65 6.53 -9.70
CA TYR A 111 -2.96 7.46 -10.60
C TYR A 111 -1.54 7.04 -10.95
N PHE A 112 -1.19 5.79 -10.71
CA PHE A 112 0.09 5.27 -11.16
C PHE A 112 0.14 5.25 -12.71
N PRO A 113 1.24 5.67 -13.36
CA PRO A 113 1.33 5.75 -14.82
C PRO A 113 1.46 4.36 -15.48
N ASP A 114 0.41 3.57 -15.39
CA ASP A 114 0.25 2.25 -15.99
C ASP A 114 -1.25 2.12 -16.37
N PHE A 115 -1.54 1.72 -17.60
CA PHE A 115 -2.92 1.56 -18.07
C PHE A 115 -3.74 0.55 -17.26
N ARG A 116 -3.09 -0.30 -16.48
CA ARG A 116 -3.71 -1.27 -15.55
C ARG A 116 -3.82 -0.75 -14.12
N SER A 117 -3.51 0.51 -13.86
CA SER A 117 -3.43 1.05 -12.49
C SER A 117 -4.73 0.88 -11.71
N GLN A 118 -5.86 1.18 -12.33
CA GLN A 118 -7.18 1.07 -11.69
C GLN A 118 -7.58 -0.40 -11.45
N GLU A 119 -7.30 -1.29 -12.41
CA GLU A 119 -7.51 -2.73 -12.26
C GLU A 119 -6.67 -3.31 -11.11
N LYS A 120 -5.38 -2.94 -11.05
CA LYS A 120 -4.50 -3.35 -9.95
C LYS A 120 -4.97 -2.81 -8.60
N CYS A 121 -5.47 -1.57 -8.56
CA CYS A 121 -6.05 -0.97 -7.36
C CYS A 121 -7.28 -1.77 -6.90
N PHE A 122 -8.20 -2.08 -7.80
CA PHE A 122 -9.38 -2.90 -7.52
C PHE A 122 -8.98 -4.25 -6.94
N GLN A 123 -8.12 -4.98 -7.65
CA GLN A 123 -7.67 -6.32 -7.26
C GLN A 123 -6.99 -6.30 -5.88
N LEU A 124 -6.09 -5.35 -5.64
CA LEU A 124 -5.36 -5.23 -4.39
C LEU A 124 -6.30 -4.98 -3.20
N ILE A 125 -7.23 -4.01 -3.35
CA ILE A 125 -8.15 -3.67 -2.27
C ILE A 125 -9.13 -4.81 -2.01
N GLN A 126 -9.65 -5.47 -3.03
CA GLN A 126 -10.49 -6.66 -2.86
C GLN A 126 -9.73 -7.83 -2.22
N GLN A 127 -8.46 -8.00 -2.57
CA GLN A 127 -7.63 -9.04 -1.97
C GLN A 127 -7.42 -8.81 -0.46
N VAL A 128 -7.15 -7.58 -0.05
CA VAL A 128 -6.99 -7.26 1.38
C VAL A 128 -8.34 -7.22 2.11
N ALA A 129 -9.42 -6.83 1.43
CA ALA A 129 -10.77 -6.88 1.99
C ALA A 129 -11.21 -8.31 2.31
N GLY A 130 -10.86 -9.27 1.45
CA GLY A 130 -11.12 -10.69 1.70
C GLY A 130 -10.31 -11.29 2.86
N ARG A 131 -9.40 -10.53 3.49
CA ARG A 131 -8.63 -10.96 4.66
C ARG A 131 -9.28 -10.58 5.99
N SER A 132 -10.17 -9.58 5.99
CA SER A 132 -10.88 -9.16 7.20
C SER A 132 -12.15 -9.99 7.42
N GLY A 133 -12.41 -10.40 8.67
CA GLY A 133 -13.71 -10.92 9.08
C GLY A 133 -14.03 -12.39 8.74
N ARG A 134 -13.02 -13.28 8.64
CA ARG A 134 -13.27 -14.69 8.25
C ARG A 134 -13.91 -15.56 9.34
N ASP A 135 -13.66 -15.33 10.62
CA ASP A 135 -14.06 -16.29 11.65
C ASP A 135 -15.26 -15.92 12.52
N LYS A 136 -15.53 -14.66 12.85
CA LYS A 136 -16.66 -14.32 13.78
C LYS A 136 -17.15 -12.88 13.71
N SER A 137 -16.43 -11.95 13.07
CA SER A 137 -16.82 -10.54 12.98
C SER A 137 -16.83 -10.08 11.53
N GLN A 138 -17.76 -9.19 11.22
CA GLN A 138 -17.77 -8.52 9.93
C GLN A 138 -16.55 -7.59 9.86
N GLY A 139 -15.48 -8.04 9.20
CA GLY A 139 -14.27 -7.28 9.04
C GLY A 139 -14.50 -5.94 8.34
N LYS A 140 -13.78 -4.92 8.74
CA LYS A 140 -13.88 -3.58 8.17
C LYS A 140 -12.67 -3.26 7.30
N VAL A 141 -12.91 -2.60 6.17
CA VAL A 141 -11.85 -2.03 5.33
C VAL A 141 -12.05 -0.53 5.24
N ILE A 142 -11.02 0.22 5.60
CA ILE A 142 -11.00 1.67 5.47
C ILE A 142 -9.99 2.03 4.39
N VAL A 143 -10.44 2.74 3.36
CA VAL A 143 -9.60 3.19 2.26
C VAL A 143 -9.46 4.71 2.31
N GLN A 144 -8.25 5.19 2.51
CA GLN A 144 -7.94 6.61 2.47
C GLN A 144 -7.70 7.05 1.03
N THR A 145 -8.47 8.04 0.56
CA THR A 145 -8.37 8.62 -0.78
C THR A 145 -8.82 10.08 -0.78
N PHE A 146 -8.24 10.92 -1.64
CA PHE A 146 -8.69 12.28 -1.90
C PHE A 146 -9.95 12.33 -2.78
N ASN A 147 -10.24 11.25 -3.54
CA ASN A 147 -11.40 11.17 -4.42
C ASN A 147 -12.27 9.94 -4.12
N PRO A 148 -13.07 9.97 -3.04
CA PRO A 148 -13.92 8.83 -2.66
C PRO A 148 -15.05 8.55 -3.66
N LYS A 149 -15.36 9.51 -4.55
CA LYS A 149 -16.37 9.35 -5.62
C LYS A 149 -15.77 8.87 -6.94
N HIS A 150 -14.47 8.59 -7.01
CA HIS A 150 -13.85 8.02 -8.20
C HIS A 150 -14.55 6.72 -8.61
N SER A 151 -14.74 6.50 -9.92
CA SER A 151 -15.52 5.36 -10.43
C SER A 151 -15.00 4.03 -9.90
N ILE A 152 -13.69 3.85 -9.83
CA ILE A 152 -13.06 2.64 -9.30
C ILE A 152 -13.35 2.44 -7.80
N MET A 153 -13.37 3.51 -6.99
CA MET A 153 -13.72 3.43 -5.56
C MET A 153 -15.16 3.00 -5.35
N MET A 154 -16.08 3.50 -6.18
CA MET A 154 -17.49 3.11 -6.14
C MET A 154 -17.68 1.63 -6.52
N LYS A 155 -16.91 1.12 -7.48
CA LYS A 155 -16.92 -0.29 -7.88
C LYS A 155 -16.32 -1.20 -6.81
N ILE A 156 -15.20 -0.77 -6.21
CA ILE A 156 -14.59 -1.47 -5.07
C ILE A 156 -15.61 -1.62 -3.92
N LYS A 157 -16.27 -0.53 -3.55
CA LYS A 157 -17.29 -0.52 -2.49
C LYS A 157 -18.44 -1.49 -2.76
N LYS A 158 -18.84 -1.63 -4.03
CA LYS A 158 -19.94 -2.51 -4.46
C LYS A 158 -19.50 -3.94 -4.79
N ASN A 159 -18.18 -4.21 -4.76
CA ASN A 159 -17.58 -5.44 -5.29
C ASN A 159 -17.98 -5.72 -6.75
N ASP A 160 -18.09 -4.64 -7.55
CA ASP A 160 -18.54 -4.70 -8.94
C ASP A 160 -17.36 -4.95 -9.89
N TYR A 161 -16.94 -6.21 -9.97
CA TYR A 161 -15.87 -6.64 -10.87
C TYR A 161 -16.24 -6.45 -12.35
N LEU A 162 -17.46 -6.82 -12.74
CA LEU A 162 -17.89 -6.73 -14.14
C LEU A 162 -17.98 -5.28 -14.61
N GLY A 163 -18.49 -4.38 -13.78
CA GLY A 163 -18.51 -2.96 -14.08
C GLY A 163 -17.11 -2.37 -14.22
N MET A 164 -16.17 -2.76 -13.36
CA MET A 164 -14.75 -2.38 -13.47
C MET A 164 -14.15 -2.92 -14.78
N PHE A 165 -14.31 -4.20 -15.05
CA PHE A 165 -13.77 -4.86 -16.23
C PHE A 165 -14.27 -4.21 -17.53
N ASN A 166 -15.58 -3.99 -17.67
CA ASN A 166 -16.17 -3.38 -18.87
C ASN A 166 -15.69 -1.93 -19.08
N GLU A 167 -15.54 -1.15 -18.01
CA GLU A 167 -15.02 0.22 -18.10
C GLU A 167 -13.55 0.22 -18.54
N GLN A 168 -12.72 -0.65 -17.97
CA GLN A 168 -11.32 -0.79 -18.35
C GLN A 168 -11.16 -1.27 -19.80
N LEU A 169 -12.01 -2.17 -20.29
CA LEU A 169 -11.98 -2.58 -21.70
C LEU A 169 -12.33 -1.43 -22.64
N LYS A 170 -13.34 -0.62 -22.32
CA LYS A 170 -13.70 0.56 -23.13
C LYS A 170 -12.56 1.57 -23.18
N GLU A 171 -11.92 1.83 -22.04
CA GLU A 171 -10.76 2.73 -21.95
C GLU A 171 -9.58 2.22 -22.80
N ARG A 172 -9.26 0.92 -22.69
CA ARG A 172 -8.21 0.28 -23.48
C ARG A 172 -8.49 0.36 -24.98
N HIS A 173 -9.74 0.12 -25.39
CA HIS A 173 -10.14 0.26 -26.79
C HIS A 173 -10.00 1.69 -27.30
N MET A 174 -10.35 2.69 -26.47
CA MET A 174 -10.26 4.10 -26.83
C MET A 174 -8.82 4.59 -27.04
N PHE A 175 -7.85 3.99 -26.33
CA PHE A 175 -6.44 4.38 -26.36
C PHE A 175 -5.52 3.34 -27.05
N ASP A 176 -6.07 2.38 -27.77
CA ASP A 176 -5.34 1.31 -28.44
C ASP A 176 -4.36 0.56 -27.50
N TYR A 177 -4.79 0.33 -26.25
CA TYR A 177 -4.04 -0.51 -25.32
C TYR A 177 -4.40 -2.00 -25.49
N PRO A 178 -3.49 -2.92 -25.11
CA PRO A 178 -3.80 -4.35 -25.15
C PRO A 178 -5.13 -4.70 -24.45
N PRO A 179 -5.97 -5.55 -25.03
CA PRO A 179 -5.74 -6.45 -26.17
C PRO A 179 -6.08 -5.88 -27.55
N TYR A 180 -6.25 -4.58 -27.69
CA TYR A 180 -6.68 -3.93 -28.95
C TYR A 180 -5.52 -3.42 -29.81
N THR A 181 -4.27 -3.67 -29.43
CA THR A 181 -3.06 -3.39 -30.23
C THR A 181 -2.59 -4.62 -30.95
#